data_eaaf13166e9112357b0fea1b825659fe
#
_entry.id   eaaf13166e9112357b0fea1b825659fe
#
_cell.length_a   1.000
_cell.length_b   1.000
_cell.length_c   1.000
_cell.angle_alpha   90.00
_cell.angle_beta   90.00
_cell.angle_gamma   90.00
#
_symmetry.space_group_name_H-M   'P 1'
#
loop_
_entity.id
_entity.type
_entity.pdbx_description
1 polymer ?
#
loop_
_entity_poly.entity_id
_entity_poly.type
_entity_poly.pdbx_seq_one_letter_code
_entity_poly.pdbx_strand_id
1 'polypeptide(L)'
;NILGNDGRMITIAISPMGKSPFSVLIEWQDSFMSIVAKMNVQADQYGIKVGDVIFINLGNAETWVPKMPQFPRTFRLKASSAELLFDYTYWLQPTFYNSSNKYVRDKLISGAKELQHALVNRHPIKSAVTYLAGLGSGLTPSGDDYLLGVMASLWLTKNTHFLDEIAWLSSQKTTSLSAAYLMAASKGDFEAVTEVSKI
;
A
#
# COMPACT_ATOMS: atom_id res chain seq x y z
N ASN A 1 6.59 9.42 -9.84
CA ASN A 1 7.15 8.10 -9.51
C ASN A 1 8.33 7.79 -10.41
N ILE A 2 9.39 7.26 -9.84
CA ILE A 2 10.63 6.86 -10.50
C ILE A 2 10.73 5.34 -10.33
N LEU A 3 10.89 4.62 -11.42
CA LEU A 3 11.14 3.18 -11.41
C LEU A 3 12.62 2.93 -11.70
N GLY A 4 13.32 2.31 -10.78
CA GLY A 4 14.71 1.91 -10.93
C GLY A 4 14.85 0.71 -11.87
N ASN A 5 16.05 0.55 -12.45
CA ASN A 5 16.36 -0.61 -13.31
C ASN A 5 16.30 -1.95 -12.56
N ASP A 6 16.35 -1.91 -11.26
CA ASP A 6 16.22 -3.07 -10.34
C ASP A 6 14.77 -3.33 -9.90
N GLY A 7 13.81 -2.61 -10.46
CA GLY A 7 12.38 -2.72 -10.12
C GLY A 7 11.96 -1.99 -8.84
N ARG A 8 12.89 -1.37 -8.12
CA ARG A 8 12.53 -0.52 -6.97
C ARG A 8 11.89 0.79 -7.43
N MET A 9 10.93 1.26 -6.66
CA MET A 9 10.24 2.51 -6.94
C MET A 9 10.61 3.58 -5.91
N ILE A 10 10.73 4.82 -6.36
CA ILE A 10 10.83 6.02 -5.52
C ILE A 10 9.72 6.97 -5.93
N THR A 11 8.96 7.45 -4.97
CA THR A 11 7.96 8.50 -5.17
C THR A 11 8.50 9.81 -4.63
N ILE A 12 8.56 10.85 -5.46
CA ILE A 12 8.80 12.21 -5.01
C ILE A 12 7.44 12.84 -4.78
N ALA A 13 7.20 13.32 -3.58
CA ALA A 13 5.94 13.93 -3.18
C ALA A 13 6.18 15.28 -2.49
N ILE A 14 5.20 16.18 -2.60
CA ILE A 14 5.22 17.49 -1.94
C ILE A 14 4.48 17.37 -0.62
N SER A 15 5.06 17.93 0.45
CA SER A 15 4.34 18.12 1.72
C SER A 15 3.06 18.96 1.46
N PRO A 16 1.86 18.60 2.04
CA PRO A 16 1.63 17.71 3.18
C PRO A 16 1.17 16.29 2.83
N MET A 17 1.55 15.76 1.66
CA MET A 17 1.23 14.36 1.37
C MET A 17 1.86 13.44 2.43
N GLY A 18 1.17 12.33 2.74
CA GLY A 18 1.62 11.38 3.76
C GLY A 18 2.97 10.73 3.42
N LYS A 19 3.67 10.25 4.47
CA LYS A 19 4.92 9.49 4.30
C LYS A 19 4.61 8.09 3.81
N SER A 20 5.27 7.63 2.76
CA SER A 20 5.16 6.26 2.26
C SER A 20 6.51 5.54 2.28
N PRO A 21 6.53 4.19 2.27
CA PRO A 21 7.75 3.41 2.45
C PRO A 21 8.88 3.71 1.46
N PHE A 22 8.54 4.28 0.31
CA PHE A 22 9.48 4.59 -0.77
C PHE A 22 9.33 6.03 -1.27
N SER A 23 8.87 6.94 -0.39
CA SER A 23 8.70 8.35 -0.75
C SER A 23 9.86 9.22 -0.27
N VAL A 24 10.17 10.22 -1.08
CA VAL A 24 10.97 11.38 -0.72
C VAL A 24 10.03 12.57 -0.68
N LEU A 25 9.81 13.13 0.51
CA LEU A 25 9.00 14.33 0.69
C LEU A 25 9.89 15.55 0.52
N ILE A 26 9.46 16.46 -0.33
CA ILE A 26 10.18 17.71 -0.59
C ILE A 26 9.27 18.90 -0.32
N GLU A 27 9.88 20.00 0.11
CA GLU A 27 9.26 21.32 0.08
C GLU A 27 9.52 21.91 -1.30
N TRP A 28 8.48 22.07 -2.10
CA TRP A 28 8.59 22.52 -3.46
C TRP A 28 7.48 23.53 -3.78
N GLN A 29 7.87 24.68 -4.32
CA GLN A 29 6.92 25.77 -4.61
C GLN A 29 6.59 25.88 -6.09
N ASP A 30 7.37 25.23 -6.97
CA ASP A 30 7.17 25.27 -8.41
C ASP A 30 6.36 24.06 -8.92
N SER A 31 6.07 24.08 -10.22
CA SER A 31 5.34 23.03 -10.89
C SER A 31 6.28 21.90 -11.37
N PHE A 32 5.81 20.65 -11.33
CA PHE A 32 6.48 19.52 -11.97
C PHE A 32 6.19 19.39 -13.47
N MET A 33 5.58 20.40 -14.10
CA MET A 33 5.20 20.35 -15.53
C MET A 33 6.37 20.14 -16.50
N SER A 34 7.59 20.48 -16.09
CA SER A 34 8.81 20.24 -16.87
C SER A 34 9.31 18.79 -16.82
N ILE A 35 8.74 17.96 -15.93
CA ILE A 35 9.07 16.55 -15.82
C ILE A 35 8.19 15.76 -16.77
N VAL A 36 8.82 15.08 -17.73
CA VAL A 36 8.11 14.22 -18.68
C VAL A 36 8.51 12.75 -18.47
N ALA A 37 7.64 11.85 -18.91
CA ALA A 37 7.90 10.42 -18.82
C ALA A 37 9.21 10.04 -19.55
N LYS A 38 9.92 9.04 -18.98
CA LYS A 38 11.19 8.52 -19.51
C LYS A 38 12.40 9.46 -19.40
N MET A 39 12.32 10.55 -18.64
CA MET A 39 13.51 11.30 -18.30
C MET A 39 14.52 10.42 -17.58
N ASN A 40 15.81 10.63 -17.86
CA ASN A 40 16.88 9.96 -17.14
C ASN A 40 16.89 10.43 -15.68
N VAL A 41 17.00 9.49 -14.75
CA VAL A 41 17.10 9.76 -13.32
C VAL A 41 18.35 9.10 -12.79
N GLN A 42 19.16 9.88 -12.07
CA GLN A 42 20.31 9.42 -11.33
C GLN A 42 20.09 9.65 -9.85
N ALA A 43 20.32 8.64 -9.03
CA ALA A 43 20.18 8.74 -7.59
C ALA A 43 21.39 8.11 -6.91
N ASP A 44 21.92 8.83 -5.92
CA ASP A 44 23.00 8.38 -5.05
C ASP A 44 22.74 8.83 -3.60
N GLN A 45 23.71 8.65 -2.73
CA GLN A 45 23.62 9.06 -1.32
C GLN A 45 23.53 10.58 -1.10
N TYR A 46 23.84 11.38 -2.10
CA TYR A 46 23.85 12.85 -2.00
C TYR A 46 22.60 13.47 -2.59
N GLY A 47 21.94 12.80 -3.55
CA GLY A 47 20.77 13.39 -4.17
C GLY A 47 20.12 12.56 -5.27
N ILE A 48 19.02 13.12 -5.77
CA ILE A 48 18.26 12.60 -6.91
C ILE A 48 18.24 13.66 -8.00
N LYS A 49 18.83 13.37 -9.14
CA LYS A 49 18.82 14.22 -10.34
C LYS A 49 17.80 13.68 -11.34
N VAL A 50 16.85 14.51 -11.77
CA VAL A 50 15.85 14.18 -12.78
C VAL A 50 16.11 15.00 -14.03
N GLY A 51 16.69 14.39 -15.05
CA GLY A 51 17.20 15.10 -16.22
C GLY A 51 18.17 16.21 -15.82
N ASP A 52 18.09 17.34 -16.49
CA ASP A 52 18.77 18.59 -16.09
C ASP A 52 17.81 19.61 -15.46
N VAL A 53 16.64 19.15 -15.04
CA VAL A 53 15.51 20.00 -14.59
C VAL A 53 15.48 20.14 -13.07
N ILE A 54 15.64 19.04 -12.34
CA ILE A 54 15.52 19.01 -10.88
C ILE A 54 16.70 18.27 -10.26
N PHE A 55 17.25 18.86 -9.20
CA PHE A 55 18.16 18.19 -8.29
C PHE A 55 17.61 18.25 -6.86
N ILE A 56 17.38 17.11 -6.24
CA ILE A 56 16.94 16.98 -4.86
C ILE A 56 18.13 16.61 -4.01
N ASN A 57 18.55 17.51 -3.14
CA ASN A 57 19.67 17.28 -2.22
C ASN A 57 19.19 16.44 -1.03
N LEU A 58 19.81 15.30 -0.79
CA LEU A 58 19.49 14.39 0.32
C LEU A 58 20.44 14.55 1.53
N GLY A 59 21.45 15.44 1.46
CA GLY A 59 22.46 15.58 2.49
C GLY A 59 21.93 15.92 3.89
N ASN A 60 20.80 16.62 3.97
CA ASN A 60 20.12 16.96 5.22
C ASN A 60 18.73 16.28 5.36
N ALA A 61 18.48 15.22 4.58
CA ALA A 61 17.21 14.54 4.61
C ALA A 61 17.06 13.74 5.91
N GLU A 62 15.90 13.87 6.55
CA GLU A 62 15.52 13.01 7.66
C GLU A 62 15.00 11.65 7.16
N THR A 63 15.54 10.58 7.71
CA THR A 63 15.05 9.24 7.40
C THR A 63 13.84 8.91 8.26
N TRP A 64 12.72 8.64 7.60
CA TRP A 64 11.54 8.10 8.27
C TRP A 64 11.50 6.58 8.17
N VAL A 65 11.32 5.94 9.31
CA VAL A 65 11.16 4.48 9.39
C VAL A 65 9.79 4.20 10.01
N PRO A 66 8.87 3.53 9.29
CA PRO A 66 7.58 3.16 9.85
C PRO A 66 7.76 2.20 11.02
N LYS A 67 7.08 2.47 12.13
CA LYS A 67 7.04 1.57 13.28
C LYS A 67 5.68 0.92 13.35
N MET A 68 5.60 -0.37 13.04
CA MET A 68 4.38 -1.13 13.24
C MET A 68 4.05 -1.17 14.74
N PRO A 69 2.84 -0.79 15.16
CA PRO A 69 2.42 -0.97 16.54
C PRO A 69 2.42 -2.46 16.87
N GLN A 70 2.99 -2.81 18.01
CA GLN A 70 2.95 -4.19 18.49
C GLN A 70 1.76 -4.35 19.41
N PHE A 71 0.78 -5.13 18.98
CA PHE A 71 -0.32 -5.53 19.86
C PHE A 71 0.07 -6.80 20.64
N PRO A 72 -0.30 -6.88 21.94
CA PRO A 72 -0.10 -8.12 22.71
C PRO A 72 -0.89 -9.27 22.05
N ARG A 73 -0.37 -10.50 22.14
CA ARG A 73 -1.05 -11.70 21.58
C ARG A 73 -2.47 -11.91 22.10
N THR A 74 -2.79 -11.29 23.24
CA THR A 74 -4.12 -11.30 23.89
C THR A 74 -5.00 -10.15 23.44
N PHE A 75 -4.53 -9.32 22.50
CA PHE A 75 -5.34 -8.22 21.99
C PHE A 75 -6.59 -8.77 21.33
N ARG A 76 -7.73 -8.40 21.88
CA ARG A 76 -9.06 -8.62 21.28
C ARG A 76 -9.69 -7.26 21.07
N LEU A 77 -10.08 -6.94 19.86
CA LEU A 77 -10.94 -5.80 19.61
C LEU A 77 -12.21 -5.99 20.46
N LYS A 78 -12.52 -4.99 21.30
CA LYS A 78 -13.84 -4.99 21.96
C LYS A 78 -14.90 -4.93 20.88
N ALA A 79 -16.03 -5.62 21.08
CA ALA A 79 -17.13 -5.63 20.12
C ALA A 79 -17.58 -4.21 19.73
N SER A 80 -17.63 -3.28 20.72
CA SER A 80 -17.91 -1.87 20.49
C SER A 80 -16.91 -1.15 19.57
N SER A 81 -15.63 -1.52 19.62
CA SER A 81 -14.60 -0.94 18.74
C SER A 81 -14.65 -1.55 17.33
N ALA A 82 -15.05 -2.82 17.23
CA ALA A 82 -15.29 -3.46 15.94
C ALA A 82 -16.52 -2.88 15.25
N GLU A 83 -17.59 -2.58 16.00
CA GLU A 83 -18.77 -1.88 15.50
C GLU A 83 -18.43 -0.47 15.02
N LEU A 84 -17.66 0.30 15.80
CA LEU A 84 -17.19 1.65 15.41
C LEU A 84 -16.33 1.62 14.13
N LEU A 85 -15.43 0.64 14.00
CA LEU A 85 -14.65 0.46 12.77
C LEU A 85 -15.53 0.04 11.61
N PHE A 86 -16.54 -0.80 11.86
CA PHE A 86 -17.49 -1.21 10.85
C PHE A 86 -18.38 -0.03 10.42
N ASP A 87 -18.85 0.77 11.35
CA ASP A 87 -19.62 2.00 11.08
C ASP A 87 -18.76 3.03 10.34
N TYR A 88 -17.51 3.23 10.75
CA TYR A 88 -16.59 4.12 10.06
C TYR A 88 -16.34 3.66 8.62
N THR A 89 -16.10 2.38 8.41
CA THR A 89 -15.99 1.81 7.05
C THR A 89 -17.31 1.90 6.29
N TYR A 90 -18.44 1.78 6.95
CA TYR A 90 -19.77 1.98 6.36
C TYR A 90 -19.96 3.42 5.84
N TRP A 91 -19.51 4.43 6.59
CA TRP A 91 -19.54 5.83 6.15
C TRP A 91 -18.57 6.15 5.00
N LEU A 92 -17.48 5.42 4.90
CA LEU A 92 -16.57 5.49 3.75
C LEU A 92 -17.11 4.74 2.53
N GLN A 93 -18.12 3.90 2.70
CA GLN A 93 -18.74 3.10 1.66
C GLN A 93 -19.35 3.91 0.48
N PRO A 94 -19.87 5.15 0.61
CA PRO A 94 -20.36 5.87 -0.57
C PRO A 94 -19.29 6.02 -1.65
N THR A 95 -18.02 6.11 -1.29
CA THR A 95 -16.91 6.15 -2.25
C THR A 95 -16.59 4.78 -2.85
N PHE A 96 -16.74 3.70 -2.09
CA PHE A 96 -16.54 2.33 -2.58
C PHE A 96 -17.78 1.73 -3.24
N TYR A 97 -18.99 2.05 -2.76
CA TYR A 97 -20.25 1.51 -3.30
C TYR A 97 -20.80 2.34 -4.45
N ASN A 98 -20.46 3.61 -4.57
CA ASN A 98 -20.73 4.44 -5.73
C ASN A 98 -19.68 4.26 -6.86
N SER A 99 -18.69 3.37 -6.69
CA SER A 99 -18.01 2.90 -7.87
C SER A 99 -19.08 2.29 -8.77
N SER A 100 -19.35 2.94 -9.88
CA SER A 100 -20.36 2.61 -10.89
C SER A 100 -20.20 1.18 -11.48
N ASN A 101 -19.34 0.37 -10.92
CA ASN A 101 -19.03 -0.96 -11.39
C ASN A 101 -19.42 -2.03 -10.37
N LYS A 102 -20.72 -2.39 -10.38
CA LYS A 102 -21.28 -3.51 -9.63
C LYS A 102 -20.42 -4.78 -9.78
N TYR A 103 -19.88 -5.01 -10.97
CA TYR A 103 -19.02 -6.17 -11.25
C TYR A 103 -17.75 -6.22 -10.39
N VAL A 104 -17.04 -5.09 -10.27
CA VAL A 104 -15.84 -5.01 -9.41
C VAL A 104 -16.17 -5.27 -7.96
N ARG A 105 -17.26 -4.67 -7.47
CA ARG A 105 -17.72 -4.87 -6.10
C ARG A 105 -18.07 -6.33 -5.81
N ASP A 106 -18.87 -6.98 -6.67
CA ASP A 106 -19.31 -8.36 -6.46
C ASP A 106 -18.10 -9.31 -6.51
N LYS A 107 -17.13 -9.05 -7.38
CA LYS A 107 -15.86 -9.77 -7.43
C LYS A 107 -15.00 -9.55 -6.18
N LEU A 108 -14.92 -8.32 -5.69
CA LEU A 108 -14.17 -8.00 -4.47
C LEU A 108 -14.72 -8.78 -3.27
N ILE A 109 -16.05 -8.75 -3.09
CA ILE A 109 -16.73 -9.48 -2.03
C ILE A 109 -16.48 -11.00 -2.13
N SER A 110 -16.57 -11.55 -3.33
CA SER A 110 -16.35 -12.98 -3.55
C SER A 110 -14.90 -13.38 -3.25
N GLY A 111 -13.93 -12.65 -3.79
CA GLY A 111 -12.50 -12.90 -3.55
C GLY A 111 -12.11 -12.70 -2.09
N ALA A 112 -12.68 -11.69 -1.42
CA ALA A 112 -12.47 -11.46 0.01
C ALA A 112 -12.92 -12.65 0.87
N LYS A 113 -14.11 -13.21 0.59
CA LYS A 113 -14.63 -14.39 1.30
C LYS A 113 -13.75 -15.62 1.06
N GLU A 114 -13.31 -15.84 -0.18
CA GLU A 114 -12.42 -16.94 -0.53
C GLU A 114 -11.07 -16.81 0.18
N LEU A 115 -10.47 -15.61 0.18
CA LEU A 115 -9.21 -15.36 0.88
C LEU A 115 -9.35 -15.53 2.38
N GLN A 116 -10.40 -15.00 2.99
CA GLN A 116 -10.68 -15.18 4.41
C GLN A 116 -10.79 -16.66 4.78
N HIS A 117 -11.56 -17.43 4.01
CA HIS A 117 -11.71 -18.88 4.23
C HIS A 117 -10.36 -19.61 4.11
N ALA A 118 -9.56 -19.28 3.10
CA ALA A 118 -8.24 -19.89 2.89
C ALA A 118 -7.28 -19.55 4.05
N LEU A 119 -7.23 -18.30 4.50
CA LEU A 119 -6.36 -17.88 5.61
C LEU A 119 -6.74 -18.55 6.94
N VAL A 120 -8.04 -18.62 7.27
CA VAL A 120 -8.53 -19.23 8.51
C VAL A 120 -8.24 -20.73 8.55
N ASN A 121 -8.43 -21.42 7.43
CA ASN A 121 -8.27 -22.87 7.34
C ASN A 121 -6.87 -23.30 6.88
N ARG A 122 -5.93 -22.35 6.70
CA ARG A 122 -4.58 -22.61 6.19
C ARG A 122 -4.57 -23.33 4.84
N HIS A 123 -5.53 -23.03 3.99
CA HIS A 123 -5.58 -23.53 2.62
C HIS A 123 -4.70 -22.66 1.69
N PRO A 124 -4.35 -23.16 0.49
CA PRO A 124 -3.63 -22.38 -0.51
C PRO A 124 -4.37 -21.08 -0.86
N ILE A 125 -3.67 -19.95 -0.80
CA ILE A 125 -4.25 -18.63 -1.02
C ILE A 125 -4.15 -18.16 -2.48
N LYS A 126 -3.42 -18.89 -3.32
CA LYS A 126 -3.08 -18.49 -4.69
C LYS A 126 -4.29 -18.07 -5.52
N SER A 127 -5.35 -18.85 -5.51
CA SER A 127 -6.58 -18.55 -6.29
C SER A 127 -7.17 -17.21 -5.87
N ALA A 128 -7.43 -17.04 -4.57
CA ALA A 128 -8.06 -15.86 -4.02
C ALA A 128 -7.21 -14.59 -4.21
N VAL A 129 -5.90 -14.67 -3.95
CA VAL A 129 -4.99 -13.52 -4.14
C VAL A 129 -4.92 -13.14 -5.62
N THR A 130 -4.75 -14.12 -6.52
CA THR A 130 -4.68 -13.87 -7.96
C THR A 130 -6.00 -13.32 -8.52
N TYR A 131 -7.12 -13.65 -7.90
CA TYR A 131 -8.44 -13.14 -8.27
C TYR A 131 -8.63 -11.67 -7.84
N LEU A 132 -8.11 -11.28 -6.70
CA LEU A 132 -8.19 -9.92 -6.14
C LEU A 132 -7.15 -8.97 -6.78
N ALA A 133 -5.96 -9.45 -7.04
CA ALA A 133 -4.85 -8.64 -7.55
C ALA A 133 -5.20 -7.92 -8.87
N GLY A 134 -5.01 -6.60 -8.87
CA GLY A 134 -5.32 -5.73 -10.01
C GLY A 134 -6.82 -5.53 -10.26
N LEU A 135 -7.68 -5.95 -9.34
CA LEU A 135 -9.13 -5.78 -9.46
C LEU A 135 -9.54 -4.35 -9.14
N GLY A 136 -10.04 -3.64 -10.14
CA GLY A 136 -10.47 -2.25 -10.05
C GLY A 136 -9.77 -1.36 -11.08
N SER A 137 -9.98 -0.06 -10.95
CA SER A 137 -9.38 0.96 -11.82
C SER A 137 -8.36 1.80 -11.05
N GLY A 138 -7.48 2.47 -11.79
CA GLY A 138 -6.50 3.39 -11.21
C GLY A 138 -5.13 2.75 -10.96
N LEU A 139 -4.25 3.52 -10.30
CA LEU A 139 -2.88 3.08 -9.98
C LEU A 139 -2.81 2.18 -8.76
N THR A 140 -3.80 2.27 -7.87
CA THR A 140 -4.01 1.38 -6.72
C THR A 140 -5.40 0.76 -6.84
N PRO A 141 -5.56 -0.33 -7.59
CA PRO A 141 -6.84 -1.02 -7.75
C PRO A 141 -7.42 -1.47 -6.40
N SER A 142 -8.74 -1.42 -6.26
CA SER A 142 -9.43 -1.72 -4.99
C SER A 142 -9.13 -3.11 -4.41
N GLY A 143 -8.83 -4.08 -5.28
CA GLY A 143 -8.41 -5.41 -4.84
C GLY A 143 -7.04 -5.41 -4.15
N ASP A 144 -6.13 -4.58 -4.63
CA ASP A 144 -4.80 -4.42 -4.03
C ASP A 144 -4.88 -3.67 -2.70
N ASP A 145 -5.74 -2.64 -2.61
CA ASP A 145 -5.98 -1.93 -1.34
C ASP A 145 -6.57 -2.88 -0.29
N TYR A 146 -7.48 -3.78 -0.72
CA TYR A 146 -7.98 -4.84 0.15
C TYR A 146 -6.87 -5.80 0.60
N LEU A 147 -6.01 -6.25 -0.31
CA LEU A 147 -4.86 -7.11 0.02
C LEU A 147 -3.89 -6.44 0.99
N LEU A 148 -3.61 -5.14 0.82
CA LEU A 148 -2.81 -4.34 1.77
C LEU A 148 -3.43 -4.32 3.17
N GLY A 149 -4.75 -4.13 3.27
CA GLY A 149 -5.47 -4.20 4.54
C GLY A 149 -5.39 -5.57 5.21
N VAL A 150 -5.48 -6.65 4.43
CA VAL A 150 -5.29 -8.03 4.92
C VAL A 150 -3.85 -8.21 5.43
N MET A 151 -2.85 -7.78 4.68
CA MET A 151 -1.44 -7.88 5.08
C MET A 151 -1.15 -7.10 6.36
N ALA A 152 -1.70 -5.89 6.51
CA ALA A 152 -1.61 -5.12 7.76
C ALA A 152 -2.21 -5.89 8.94
N SER A 153 -3.38 -6.51 8.74
CA SER A 153 -4.03 -7.34 9.76
C SER A 153 -3.21 -8.57 10.16
N LEU A 154 -2.57 -9.22 9.18
CA LEU A 154 -1.67 -10.35 9.42
C LEU A 154 -0.41 -9.92 10.20
N TRP A 155 0.16 -8.76 9.91
CA TRP A 155 1.24 -8.17 10.68
C TRP A 155 0.84 -7.89 12.13
N LEU A 156 -0.30 -7.23 12.34
CA LEU A 156 -0.82 -6.89 13.67
C LEU A 156 -1.09 -8.14 14.52
N THR A 157 -1.53 -9.22 13.89
CA THR A 157 -1.81 -10.50 14.56
C THR A 157 -0.61 -11.46 14.60
N LYS A 158 0.55 -11.04 14.10
CA LYS A 158 1.79 -11.83 14.00
C LYS A 158 1.65 -13.12 13.18
N ASN A 159 0.73 -13.14 12.23
CA ASN A 159 0.52 -14.23 11.27
C ASN A 159 1.24 -13.97 9.94
N THR A 160 2.56 -13.79 9.99
CA THR A 160 3.35 -13.24 8.89
C THR A 160 3.67 -14.23 7.76
N HIS A 161 3.37 -15.51 7.91
CA HIS A 161 3.80 -16.55 6.96
C HIS A 161 3.17 -16.47 5.55
N PHE A 162 2.05 -15.74 5.38
CA PHE A 162 1.43 -15.54 4.08
C PHE A 162 1.87 -14.26 3.35
N LEU A 163 2.60 -13.38 4.01
CA LEU A 163 2.86 -12.04 3.51
C LEU A 163 3.65 -12.03 2.21
N ASP A 164 4.75 -12.80 2.15
CA ASP A 164 5.58 -12.86 0.95
C ASP A 164 4.84 -13.52 -0.23
N GLU A 165 4.01 -14.53 0.05
CA GLU A 165 3.20 -15.19 -0.98
C GLU A 165 2.15 -14.23 -1.53
N ILE A 166 1.44 -13.47 -0.67
CA ILE A 166 0.49 -12.44 -1.11
C ILE A 166 1.19 -11.41 -1.99
N ALA A 167 2.31 -10.85 -1.51
CA ALA A 167 3.05 -9.82 -2.24
C ALA A 167 3.55 -10.33 -3.59
N TRP A 168 4.13 -11.52 -3.65
CA TRP A 168 4.64 -12.09 -4.88
C TRP A 168 3.52 -12.39 -5.88
N LEU A 169 2.45 -13.06 -5.46
CA LEU A 169 1.32 -13.42 -6.34
C LEU A 169 0.63 -12.18 -6.91
N SER A 170 0.41 -11.16 -6.08
CA SER A 170 -0.28 -9.94 -6.50
C SER A 170 0.58 -9.08 -7.41
N SER A 171 1.89 -8.99 -7.18
CA SER A 171 2.82 -8.21 -8.01
C SER A 171 2.84 -8.64 -9.48
N GLN A 172 2.45 -9.88 -9.78
CA GLN A 172 2.41 -10.40 -11.14
C GLN A 172 1.20 -9.90 -11.95
N LYS A 173 0.20 -9.28 -11.30
CA LYS A 173 -1.09 -8.96 -11.93
C LYS A 173 -1.57 -7.53 -11.69
N THR A 174 -0.80 -6.74 -10.99
CA THR A 174 -1.19 -5.37 -10.65
C THR A 174 -0.26 -4.33 -11.28
N THR A 175 -0.53 -3.05 -10.96
CA THR A 175 0.30 -1.92 -11.41
C THR A 175 1.65 -1.94 -10.68
N SER A 176 2.68 -1.31 -11.27
CA SER A 176 3.99 -1.18 -10.62
C SER A 176 3.92 -0.46 -9.27
N LEU A 177 3.00 0.51 -9.13
CA LEU A 177 2.82 1.23 -7.88
C LEU A 177 2.23 0.33 -6.80
N SER A 178 1.12 -0.37 -7.08
CA SER A 178 0.54 -1.33 -6.15
C SER A 178 1.51 -2.46 -5.79
N ALA A 179 2.24 -2.98 -6.78
CA ALA A 179 3.26 -4.00 -6.53
C ALA A 179 4.32 -3.51 -5.53
N ALA A 180 4.78 -2.27 -5.65
CA ALA A 180 5.73 -1.68 -4.72
C ALA A 180 5.17 -1.58 -3.29
N TYR A 181 3.90 -1.16 -3.13
CA TYR A 181 3.23 -1.13 -1.82
C TYR A 181 3.06 -2.52 -1.21
N LEU A 182 2.62 -3.50 -1.99
CA LEU A 182 2.44 -4.87 -1.53
C LEU A 182 3.78 -5.52 -1.12
N MET A 183 4.85 -5.25 -1.87
CA MET A 183 6.21 -5.70 -1.53
C MET A 183 6.75 -5.01 -0.27
N ALA A 184 6.47 -3.71 -0.06
CA ALA A 184 6.80 -3.00 1.17
C ALA A 184 6.02 -3.57 2.37
N ALA A 185 4.73 -3.81 2.18
CA ALA A 185 3.86 -4.41 3.19
C ALA A 185 4.31 -5.79 3.65
N SER A 186 4.90 -6.63 2.77
CA SER A 186 5.45 -7.93 3.19
C SER A 186 6.62 -7.80 4.17
N LYS A 187 7.28 -6.65 4.19
CA LYS A 187 8.36 -6.31 5.12
C LYS A 187 7.90 -5.56 6.36
N GLY A 188 6.60 -5.24 6.45
CA GLY A 188 6.02 -4.47 7.55
C GLY A 188 6.06 -2.96 7.35
N ASP A 189 6.42 -2.50 6.16
CA ASP A 189 6.49 -1.08 5.83
C ASP A 189 5.13 -0.60 5.34
N PHE A 190 4.33 -0.03 6.25
CA PHE A 190 3.00 0.53 5.97
C PHE A 190 2.96 2.03 6.26
N GLU A 191 2.30 2.79 5.40
CA GLU A 191 2.08 4.22 5.60
C GLU A 191 1.02 4.50 6.69
N ALA A 192 -0.10 3.81 6.65
CA ALA A 192 -1.29 4.15 7.42
C ALA A 192 -1.30 3.62 8.87
N VAL A 193 -0.43 2.70 9.24
CA VAL A 193 -0.50 2.03 10.56
C VAL A 193 -0.09 2.95 11.71
N THR A 194 0.65 4.01 11.43
CA THR A 194 1.02 5.03 12.44
C THR A 194 -0.16 5.86 12.93
N GLU A 195 -1.24 5.94 12.20
CA GLU A 195 -2.43 6.70 12.61
C GLU A 195 -3.44 5.87 13.38
N VAL A 196 -3.57 4.58 13.07
CA VAL A 196 -4.46 3.66 13.81
C VAL A 196 -3.99 3.41 15.25
N SER A 197 -2.69 3.61 15.53
CA SER A 197 -2.15 3.45 16.89
C SER A 197 -2.49 4.62 17.84
N LYS A 198 -3.17 5.67 17.35
CA LYS A 198 -3.59 6.83 18.15
C LYS A 198 -5.05 6.78 18.59
N ILE A 199 -5.79 5.73 18.19
CA ILE A 199 -7.16 5.45 18.60
C ILE A 199 -7.14 4.40 19.73
#